data_6489432e32da5d302720c415ec4dcb64
#
_entry.id   6489432e32da5d302720c415ec4dcb64
#
_cell.length_a   1.000
_cell.length_b   1.000
_cell.length_c   1.000
_cell.angle_alpha   90.00
_cell.angle_beta   90.00
_cell.angle_gamma   90.00
#
_symmetry.space_group_name_H-M   'P 1'
#
loop_
_entity.id
_entity.type
_entity.pdbx_description
1 polymer ?
#
loop_
_entity_poly.entity_id
_entity_poly.type
_entity_poly.pdbx_seq_one_letter_code
_entity_poly.pdbx_strand_id
1 'polypeptide(L)'
;MGIDSIPSESECYPAKLTHGHISWLIKQNVDFIFYPAVPYERKEFPDANNHYNCPIVTSYSENIKNNVDEITSGEVKFINPFMSFESEETISQQLVATFSKGDFNLPESQIRDAVAAGWKELAMTRLEIQRKGEEVLDYMEDTGRRGIVLAGRPYHVDPEINHGIPELITSYGICVLTEDSVSHLGELERPLIVMDPVSYTHLRAHETSA
;
A
#
# COMPACT_ATOMS: atom_id res chain seq x y z
N MET A 1 -12.87 -14.60 -10.17
CA MET A 1 -12.74 -13.60 -11.24
C MET A 1 -11.27 -13.35 -11.46
N GLY A 2 -10.83 -13.16 -12.71
CA GLY A 2 -9.43 -12.83 -13.02
C GLY A 2 -8.41 -13.97 -12.93
N ILE A 3 -8.83 -15.20 -12.62
CA ILE A 3 -7.90 -16.34 -12.54
C ILE A 3 -7.26 -16.65 -13.89
N ASP A 4 -8.02 -16.52 -14.97
CA ASP A 4 -7.57 -16.86 -16.33
C ASP A 4 -6.49 -15.92 -16.86
N SER A 5 -6.40 -14.70 -16.32
CA SER A 5 -5.39 -13.70 -16.70
C SER A 5 -4.12 -13.72 -15.84
N ILE A 6 -4.06 -14.57 -14.80
CA ILE A 6 -2.88 -14.71 -13.93
C ILE A 6 -1.82 -15.52 -14.67
N PRO A 7 -0.65 -14.94 -14.99
CA PRO A 7 0.36 -15.61 -15.82
C PRO A 7 1.12 -16.71 -15.09
N SER A 8 1.14 -16.72 -13.76
CA SER A 8 1.85 -17.71 -12.96
C SER A 8 1.21 -17.95 -11.60
N GLU A 9 1.12 -19.23 -11.22
CA GLU A 9 0.66 -19.63 -9.88
C GLU A 9 1.62 -19.21 -8.78
N SER A 10 2.89 -18.98 -9.10
CA SER A 10 3.94 -18.60 -8.14
C SER A 10 3.95 -17.12 -7.79
N GLU A 11 3.06 -16.30 -8.36
CA GLU A 11 2.96 -14.89 -8.02
C GLU A 11 2.44 -14.68 -6.59
N CYS A 12 2.88 -13.58 -5.97
CA CYS A 12 2.42 -13.22 -4.63
C CYS A 12 0.90 -12.94 -4.60
N TYR A 13 0.29 -13.19 -3.46
CA TYR A 13 -1.16 -13.07 -3.32
C TYR A 13 -1.71 -11.66 -3.66
N PRO A 14 -1.09 -10.54 -3.23
CA PRO A 14 -1.55 -9.21 -3.63
C PRO A 14 -1.57 -9.00 -5.15
N ALA A 15 -0.59 -9.55 -5.86
CA ALA A 15 -0.56 -9.50 -7.32
C ALA A 15 -1.75 -10.24 -7.94
N LYS A 16 -2.07 -11.43 -7.43
CA LYS A 16 -3.24 -12.19 -7.87
C LYS A 16 -4.55 -11.44 -7.62
N LEU A 17 -4.69 -10.77 -6.47
CA LEU A 17 -5.86 -9.96 -6.15
C LEU A 17 -6.08 -8.82 -7.17
N THR A 18 -5.00 -8.24 -7.70
CA THR A 18 -5.09 -7.18 -8.70
C THR A 18 -5.85 -7.62 -9.94
N HIS A 19 -5.66 -8.85 -10.41
CA HIS A 19 -6.43 -9.41 -11.53
C HIS A 19 -7.94 -9.46 -11.22
N GLY A 20 -8.30 -9.82 -10.00
CA GLY A 20 -9.68 -9.80 -9.54
C GLY A 20 -10.30 -8.39 -9.54
N HIS A 21 -9.54 -7.40 -9.06
CA HIS A 21 -9.98 -6.00 -9.05
C HIS A 21 -10.14 -5.45 -10.47
N ILE A 22 -9.18 -5.70 -11.36
CA ILE A 22 -9.25 -5.28 -12.75
C ILE A 22 -10.44 -5.91 -13.46
N SER A 23 -10.65 -7.23 -13.32
CA SER A 23 -11.79 -7.92 -13.90
C SER A 23 -13.14 -7.40 -13.36
N TRP A 24 -13.16 -6.98 -12.09
CA TRP A 24 -14.34 -6.36 -11.50
C TRP A 24 -14.62 -4.99 -12.11
N LEU A 25 -13.60 -4.14 -12.25
CA LEU A 25 -13.72 -2.82 -12.89
C LEU A 25 -14.20 -2.92 -14.34
N ILE A 26 -13.66 -3.85 -15.11
CA ILE A 26 -14.10 -4.11 -16.49
C ILE A 26 -15.60 -4.43 -16.53
N LYS A 27 -16.09 -5.28 -15.62
CA LYS A 27 -17.52 -5.62 -15.53
C LYS A 27 -18.41 -4.46 -15.09
N GLN A 28 -17.85 -3.41 -14.46
CA GLN A 28 -18.58 -2.17 -14.15
C GLN A 28 -18.69 -1.23 -15.35
N ASN A 29 -18.10 -1.59 -16.50
CA ASN A 29 -18.07 -0.77 -17.72
C ASN A 29 -17.51 0.65 -17.44
N VAL A 30 -16.39 0.73 -16.74
CA VAL A 30 -15.70 2.00 -16.47
C VAL A 30 -15.13 2.60 -17.76
N ASP A 31 -15.08 3.92 -17.86
CA ASP A 31 -14.57 4.62 -19.06
C ASP A 31 -13.07 4.36 -19.28
N PHE A 32 -12.31 4.20 -18.19
CA PHE A 32 -10.90 3.85 -18.22
C PHE A 32 -10.44 3.28 -16.89
N ILE A 33 -9.29 2.61 -16.92
CA ILE A 33 -8.59 2.14 -15.71
C ILE A 33 -7.25 2.86 -15.63
N PHE A 34 -6.99 3.53 -14.51
CA PHE A 34 -5.70 4.14 -14.20
C PHE A 34 -4.95 3.28 -13.18
N TYR A 35 -3.84 2.71 -13.61
CA TYR A 35 -2.99 1.86 -12.76
C TYR A 35 -1.51 2.14 -13.04
N PRO A 36 -0.88 3.10 -12.34
CA PRO A 36 0.50 3.46 -12.59
C PRO A 36 1.49 2.37 -12.15
N ALA A 37 2.63 2.29 -12.81
CA ALA A 37 3.81 1.58 -12.33
C ALA A 37 4.58 2.51 -11.37
N VAL A 38 4.77 2.07 -10.12
CA VAL A 38 5.36 2.92 -9.07
C VAL A 38 6.69 2.34 -8.58
N PRO A 39 7.84 2.75 -9.16
CA PRO A 39 9.15 2.27 -8.76
C PRO A 39 9.63 2.85 -7.43
N TYR A 40 9.25 4.08 -7.10
CA TYR A 40 9.74 4.82 -5.93
C TYR A 40 8.60 5.32 -5.07
N GLU A 41 8.75 5.13 -3.75
CA GLU A 41 7.89 5.71 -2.72
C GLU A 41 8.58 6.88 -2.01
N ARG A 42 7.82 7.60 -1.19
CA ARG A 42 8.37 8.60 -0.30
C ARG A 42 9.37 7.95 0.67
N LYS A 43 10.54 8.54 0.81
CA LYS A 43 11.53 8.12 1.79
C LYS A 43 11.05 8.55 3.18
N GLU A 44 10.61 7.60 3.99
CA GLU A 44 10.09 7.85 5.34
C GLU A 44 11.22 8.04 6.35
N PHE A 45 12.31 7.29 6.16
CA PHE A 45 13.48 7.34 7.01
C PHE A 45 14.65 7.93 6.23
N PRO A 46 15.17 9.12 6.64
CA PRO A 46 16.26 9.79 5.92
C PRO A 46 17.51 8.93 5.75
N ASP A 47 17.80 8.08 6.75
CA ASP A 47 19.00 7.23 6.78
C ASP A 47 18.84 5.92 5.99
N ALA A 48 17.66 5.62 5.45
CA ALA A 48 17.47 4.44 4.62
C ALA A 48 18.27 4.53 3.32
N ASN A 49 18.88 3.42 2.90
CA ASN A 49 19.72 3.40 1.70
C ASN A 49 18.93 3.64 0.41
N ASN A 50 17.69 3.22 0.37
CA ASN A 50 16.82 3.39 -0.80
C ASN A 50 15.34 3.31 -0.41
N HIS A 51 14.45 3.65 -1.35
CA HIS A 51 13.01 3.66 -1.19
C HIS A 51 12.29 3.04 -2.41
N TYR A 52 12.88 2.01 -2.98
CA TYR A 52 12.29 1.27 -4.09
C TYR A 52 11.10 0.43 -3.63
N ASN A 53 10.08 0.39 -4.47
CA ASN A 53 9.04 -0.60 -4.33
C ASN A 53 9.51 -2.01 -4.70
N CYS A 54 8.78 -3.00 -4.23
CA CYS A 54 8.93 -4.38 -4.67
C CYS A 54 8.87 -4.44 -6.22
N PRO A 55 9.73 -5.25 -6.88
CA PRO A 55 9.69 -5.41 -8.34
C PRO A 55 8.30 -5.78 -8.89
N ILE A 56 7.51 -6.54 -8.13
CA ILE A 56 6.14 -6.87 -8.50
C ILE A 56 5.27 -5.61 -8.54
N VAL A 57 5.32 -4.76 -7.52
CA VAL A 57 4.57 -3.48 -7.50
C VAL A 57 4.96 -2.61 -8.69
N THR A 58 6.26 -2.52 -8.98
CA THR A 58 6.79 -1.71 -10.07
C THR A 58 6.33 -2.19 -11.45
N SER A 59 6.25 -3.51 -11.68
CA SER A 59 6.01 -4.08 -12.99
C SER A 59 4.57 -4.53 -13.23
N TYR A 60 3.74 -4.56 -12.20
CA TYR A 60 2.48 -5.30 -12.28
C TYR A 60 1.43 -4.65 -13.18
N SER A 61 1.43 -3.33 -13.29
CA SER A 61 0.56 -2.65 -14.25
C SER A 61 0.89 -3.02 -15.72
N GLU A 62 2.16 -3.26 -16.03
CA GLU A 62 2.57 -3.77 -17.34
C GLU A 62 2.17 -5.24 -17.52
N ASN A 63 2.24 -6.03 -16.45
CA ASN A 63 1.76 -7.41 -16.48
C ASN A 63 0.25 -7.45 -16.81
N ILE A 64 -0.57 -6.70 -16.08
CA ILE A 64 -2.00 -6.56 -16.35
C ILE A 64 -2.27 -6.15 -17.79
N LYS A 65 -1.59 -5.11 -18.27
CA LYS A 65 -1.75 -4.57 -19.61
C LYS A 65 -1.54 -5.62 -20.70
N ASN A 66 -0.63 -6.55 -20.49
CA ASN A 66 -0.24 -7.54 -21.48
C ASN A 66 -0.96 -8.90 -21.34
N ASN A 67 -1.68 -9.13 -20.25
CA ASN A 67 -2.30 -10.43 -19.95
C ASN A 67 -3.83 -10.37 -19.77
N VAL A 68 -4.45 -9.19 -19.77
CA VAL A 68 -5.91 -9.04 -19.72
C VAL A 68 -6.43 -8.74 -21.10
N ASP A 69 -7.25 -9.64 -21.65
CA ASP A 69 -7.69 -9.62 -23.06
C ASP A 69 -8.44 -8.34 -23.43
N GLU A 70 -9.34 -7.84 -22.55
CA GLU A 70 -10.13 -6.64 -22.77
C GLU A 70 -9.25 -5.37 -22.85
N ILE A 71 -8.13 -5.39 -22.15
CA ILE A 71 -7.13 -4.31 -22.17
C ILE A 71 -6.26 -4.44 -23.42
N THR A 72 -5.78 -5.65 -23.70
CA THR A 72 -4.90 -5.94 -24.84
C THR A 72 -5.61 -5.69 -26.18
N SER A 73 -6.90 -6.01 -26.29
CA SER A 73 -7.73 -5.73 -27.47
C SER A 73 -8.07 -4.25 -27.64
N GLY A 74 -7.87 -3.43 -26.60
CA GLY A 74 -8.25 -2.02 -26.59
C GLY A 74 -9.75 -1.77 -26.31
N GLU A 75 -10.48 -2.77 -25.86
CA GLU A 75 -11.89 -2.63 -25.46
C GLU A 75 -12.02 -1.73 -24.23
N VAL A 76 -11.05 -1.81 -23.29
CA VAL A 76 -10.96 -0.94 -22.11
C VAL A 76 -9.71 -0.07 -22.21
N LYS A 77 -9.88 1.23 -22.05
CA LYS A 77 -8.76 2.18 -22.01
C LYS A 77 -7.96 1.99 -20.72
N PHE A 78 -6.69 1.63 -20.86
CA PHE A 78 -5.79 1.38 -19.73
C PHE A 78 -4.64 2.39 -19.72
N ILE A 79 -4.44 3.08 -18.59
CA ILE A 79 -3.47 4.16 -18.41
C ILE A 79 -2.52 3.75 -17.31
N ASN A 80 -1.29 3.40 -17.68
CA ASN A 80 -0.30 2.83 -16.76
C ASN A 80 1.08 3.51 -16.87
N PRO A 81 1.16 4.83 -16.68
CA PRO A 81 2.44 5.52 -16.71
C PRO A 81 3.35 5.07 -15.56
N PHE A 82 4.67 5.20 -15.77
CA PHE A 82 5.61 5.15 -14.66
C PHE A 82 5.52 6.44 -13.86
N MET A 83 5.30 6.30 -12.55
CA MET A 83 5.16 7.42 -11.63
C MET A 83 5.99 7.21 -10.37
N SER A 84 6.60 8.29 -9.87
CA SER A 84 7.32 8.28 -8.59
C SER A 84 6.48 8.97 -7.53
N PHE A 85 6.27 8.29 -6.42
CA PHE A 85 5.60 8.85 -5.23
C PHE A 85 6.57 9.46 -4.22
N GLU A 86 7.77 9.85 -4.65
CA GLU A 86 8.80 10.44 -3.78
C GLU A 86 8.35 11.74 -3.13
N SER A 87 7.60 12.56 -3.87
CA SER A 87 7.10 13.84 -3.36
C SER A 87 5.78 14.25 -4.03
N GLU A 88 5.04 15.11 -3.34
CA GLU A 88 3.82 15.73 -3.85
C GLU A 88 4.07 16.47 -5.18
N GLU A 89 5.20 17.17 -5.30
CA GLU A 89 5.56 17.90 -6.52
C GLU A 89 5.85 16.94 -7.68
N THR A 90 6.62 15.89 -7.43
CA THR A 90 6.97 14.90 -8.47
C THR A 90 5.72 14.24 -9.05
N ILE A 91 4.82 13.76 -8.20
CA ILE A 91 3.60 13.11 -8.66
C ILE A 91 2.65 14.10 -9.32
N SER A 92 2.58 15.35 -8.83
CA SER A 92 1.77 16.40 -9.46
C SER A 92 2.21 16.67 -10.90
N GLN A 93 3.50 16.83 -11.13
CA GLN A 93 4.06 17.06 -12.48
C GLN A 93 3.76 15.89 -13.41
N GLN A 94 3.90 14.65 -12.96
CA GLN A 94 3.64 13.46 -13.73
C GLN A 94 2.16 13.27 -14.07
N LEU A 95 1.27 13.56 -13.10
CA LEU A 95 -0.18 13.54 -13.33
C LEU A 95 -0.62 14.66 -14.28
N VAL A 96 -0.06 15.85 -14.15
CA VAL A 96 -0.29 16.94 -15.11
C VAL A 96 0.12 16.51 -16.51
N ALA A 97 1.31 15.90 -16.67
CA ALA A 97 1.75 15.40 -17.98
C ALA A 97 0.81 14.35 -18.56
N THR A 98 0.18 13.54 -17.71
CA THR A 98 -0.74 12.45 -18.11
C THR A 98 -2.15 12.96 -18.45
N PHE A 99 -2.71 13.87 -17.65
CA PHE A 99 -4.13 14.22 -17.68
C PHE A 99 -4.45 15.64 -18.16
N SER A 100 -3.47 16.52 -18.30
CA SER A 100 -3.75 17.90 -18.77
C SER A 100 -3.96 18.01 -20.29
N LYS A 101 -3.68 16.94 -21.04
CA LYS A 101 -3.75 16.90 -22.52
C LYS A 101 -4.59 15.73 -23.00
N GLY A 102 -4.92 15.76 -24.28
CA GLY A 102 -5.66 14.69 -24.93
C GLY A 102 -7.12 14.62 -24.47
N ASP A 103 -7.61 13.41 -24.26
CA ASP A 103 -9.03 13.16 -23.99
C ASP A 103 -9.51 13.72 -22.64
N PHE A 104 -8.60 13.88 -21.67
CA PHE A 104 -8.97 14.36 -20.34
C PHE A 104 -8.97 15.88 -20.23
N ASN A 105 -7.95 16.53 -20.78
CA ASN A 105 -7.78 17.98 -20.79
C ASN A 105 -8.13 18.67 -19.44
N LEU A 106 -7.68 18.08 -18.33
CA LEU A 106 -7.94 18.59 -16.99
C LEU A 106 -7.04 19.79 -16.70
N PRO A 107 -7.57 20.85 -16.04
CA PRO A 107 -6.77 21.98 -15.60
C PRO A 107 -5.68 21.53 -14.60
N GLU A 108 -4.47 22.07 -14.77
CA GLU A 108 -3.34 21.77 -13.87
C GLU A 108 -3.67 22.02 -12.40
N SER A 109 -4.40 23.12 -12.10
CA SER A 109 -4.80 23.44 -10.75
C SER A 109 -5.63 22.34 -10.10
N GLN A 110 -6.60 21.77 -10.84
CA GLN A 110 -7.43 20.67 -10.33
C GLN A 110 -6.62 19.42 -10.04
N ILE A 111 -5.64 19.12 -10.89
CA ILE A 111 -4.76 17.95 -10.69
C ILE A 111 -3.91 18.16 -9.43
N ARG A 112 -3.31 19.33 -9.26
CA ARG A 112 -2.52 19.67 -8.08
C ARG A 112 -3.36 19.67 -6.79
N ASP A 113 -4.55 20.22 -6.82
CA ASP A 113 -5.47 20.20 -5.69
C ASP A 113 -5.87 18.76 -5.30
N ALA A 114 -6.11 17.91 -6.28
CA ALA A 114 -6.41 16.50 -6.05
C ALA A 114 -5.21 15.73 -5.43
N VAL A 115 -4.00 16.01 -5.89
CA VAL A 115 -2.78 15.43 -5.30
C VAL A 115 -2.59 15.88 -3.86
N ALA A 116 -2.72 17.18 -3.59
CA ALA A 116 -2.61 17.72 -2.23
C ALA A 116 -3.67 17.10 -1.29
N ALA A 117 -4.91 16.95 -1.76
CA ALA A 117 -5.97 16.29 -1.00
C ALA A 117 -5.64 14.83 -0.71
N GLY A 118 -5.19 14.07 -1.71
CA GLY A 118 -4.79 12.66 -1.53
C GLY A 118 -3.60 12.50 -0.58
N TRP A 119 -2.62 13.39 -0.68
CA TRP A 119 -1.44 13.38 0.19
C TRP A 119 -1.79 13.67 1.65
N LYS A 120 -2.71 14.64 1.85
CA LYS A 120 -3.27 14.95 3.16
C LYS A 120 -4.04 13.76 3.75
N GLU A 121 -4.89 13.13 2.95
CA GLU A 121 -5.67 11.97 3.38
C GLU A 121 -4.78 10.79 3.79
N LEU A 122 -3.72 10.51 3.03
CA LEU A 122 -2.74 9.49 3.39
C LEU A 122 -2.09 9.78 4.76
N ALA A 123 -1.74 11.04 5.02
CA ALA A 123 -1.16 11.43 6.31
C ALA A 123 -2.19 11.29 7.45
N MET A 124 -3.44 11.68 7.22
CA MET A 124 -4.53 11.54 8.21
C MET A 124 -4.83 10.08 8.53
N THR A 125 -4.90 9.21 7.52
CA THR A 125 -5.11 7.77 7.71
C THR A 125 -4.03 7.15 8.59
N ARG A 126 -2.76 7.52 8.38
CA ARG A 126 -1.66 7.05 9.22
C ARG A 126 -1.81 7.48 10.68
N LEU A 127 -2.14 8.76 10.90
CA LEU A 127 -2.37 9.29 12.25
C LEU A 127 -3.55 8.58 12.94
N GLU A 128 -4.61 8.25 12.21
CA GLU A 128 -5.75 7.51 12.76
C GLU A 128 -5.36 6.10 13.19
N ILE A 129 -4.55 5.39 12.38
CA ILE A 129 -4.03 4.07 12.74
C ILE A 129 -3.17 4.15 14.00
N GLN A 130 -2.25 5.12 14.09
CA GLN A 130 -1.39 5.35 15.25
C GLN A 130 -2.21 5.65 16.51
N ARG A 131 -3.15 6.59 16.42
CA ARG A 131 -4.05 6.93 17.53
C ARG A 131 -4.84 5.70 18.01
N LYS A 132 -5.27 4.85 17.07
CA LYS A 132 -5.97 3.62 17.41
C LYS A 132 -5.06 2.63 18.14
N GLY A 133 -3.80 2.57 17.79
CA GLY A 133 -2.79 1.80 18.52
C GLY A 133 -2.60 2.30 19.96
N GLU A 134 -2.46 3.62 20.13
CA GLU A 134 -2.34 4.26 21.46
C GLU A 134 -3.57 3.99 22.34
N GLU A 135 -4.79 4.12 21.80
CA GLU A 135 -6.03 3.78 22.51
C GLU A 135 -6.04 2.32 23.02
N VAL A 136 -5.48 1.40 22.24
CA VAL A 136 -5.39 -0.01 22.66
C VAL A 136 -4.33 -0.21 23.74
N LEU A 137 -3.21 0.51 23.67
CA LEU A 137 -2.17 0.46 24.71
C LEU A 137 -2.71 1.01 26.05
N ASP A 138 -3.42 2.13 26.04
CA ASP A 138 -4.09 2.68 27.21
C ASP A 138 -5.10 1.67 27.80
N TYR A 139 -5.90 1.03 26.95
CA TYR A 139 -6.82 -0.02 27.39
C TYR A 139 -6.10 -1.21 28.02
N MET A 140 -4.94 -1.60 27.49
CA MET A 140 -4.14 -2.69 28.06
C MET A 140 -3.59 -2.31 29.43
N GLU A 141 -3.12 -1.09 29.61
CA GLU A 141 -2.64 -0.57 30.89
C GLU A 141 -3.77 -0.54 31.94
N ASP A 142 -4.91 0.03 31.59
CA ASP A 142 -6.07 0.16 32.47
C ASP A 142 -6.65 -1.20 32.90
N THR A 143 -6.60 -2.20 32.04
CA THR A 143 -7.21 -3.52 32.30
C THR A 143 -6.23 -4.60 32.73
N GLY A 144 -4.93 -4.33 32.68
CA GLY A 144 -3.87 -5.31 32.93
C GLY A 144 -3.81 -6.43 31.87
N ARG A 145 -4.35 -6.20 30.68
CA ARG A 145 -4.31 -7.16 29.57
C ARG A 145 -2.96 -7.14 28.87
N ARG A 146 -2.60 -8.28 28.34
CA ARG A 146 -1.42 -8.39 27.45
C ARG A 146 -1.81 -8.11 26.03
N GLY A 147 -0.85 -7.69 25.21
CA GLY A 147 -0.99 -7.51 23.77
C GLY A 147 0.08 -8.23 22.97
N ILE A 148 -0.19 -8.42 21.69
CA ILE A 148 0.75 -8.94 20.70
C ILE A 148 0.74 -7.98 19.51
N VAL A 149 1.93 -7.60 19.04
CA VAL A 149 2.10 -6.89 17.78
C VAL A 149 2.24 -7.92 16.68
N LEU A 150 1.29 -7.96 15.76
CA LEU A 150 1.40 -8.73 14.53
C LEU A 150 2.21 -7.92 13.52
N ALA A 151 3.45 -8.32 13.39
CA ALA A 151 4.37 -7.71 12.46
C ALA A 151 4.25 -8.35 11.07
N GLY A 152 4.21 -7.53 10.03
CA GLY A 152 4.08 -8.00 8.66
C GLY A 152 3.79 -6.85 7.69
N ARG A 153 3.56 -7.20 6.43
CA ARG A 153 3.13 -6.22 5.43
C ARG A 153 1.69 -5.77 5.70
N PRO A 154 1.28 -4.55 5.32
CA PRO A 154 -0.07 -4.05 5.55
C PRO A 154 -1.18 -4.97 5.04
N TYR A 155 -0.96 -5.70 3.95
CA TYR A 155 -1.94 -6.65 3.41
C TYR A 155 -2.13 -7.91 4.28
N HIS A 156 -1.27 -8.18 5.27
CA HIS A 156 -1.45 -9.30 6.19
C HIS A 156 -2.60 -9.10 7.17
N VAL A 157 -3.19 -7.91 7.25
CA VAL A 157 -4.41 -7.67 8.03
C VAL A 157 -5.68 -8.15 7.31
N ASP A 158 -5.58 -8.50 6.02
CA ASP A 158 -6.69 -9.06 5.27
C ASP A 158 -7.10 -10.43 5.85
N PRO A 159 -8.40 -10.67 6.14
CA PRO A 159 -8.87 -11.90 6.78
C PRO A 159 -8.57 -13.18 5.99
N GLU A 160 -8.56 -13.11 4.65
CA GLU A 160 -8.24 -14.26 3.80
C GLU A 160 -6.74 -14.61 3.89
N ILE A 161 -5.88 -13.62 4.11
CA ILE A 161 -4.44 -13.81 4.22
C ILE A 161 -4.06 -14.27 5.63
N ASN A 162 -4.65 -13.68 6.67
CA ASN A 162 -4.29 -13.98 8.06
C ASN A 162 -4.99 -15.23 8.62
N HIS A 163 -5.94 -15.81 7.90
CA HIS A 163 -6.65 -17.04 8.28
C HIS A 163 -7.27 -17.01 9.68
N GLY A 164 -7.71 -15.84 10.16
CA GLY A 164 -8.32 -15.68 11.48
C GLY A 164 -7.33 -15.69 12.66
N ILE A 165 -6.05 -15.45 12.41
CA ILE A 165 -5.03 -15.37 13.49
C ILE A 165 -5.34 -14.26 14.50
N PRO A 166 -5.70 -13.02 14.11
CA PRO A 166 -6.07 -11.97 15.07
C PRO A 166 -7.27 -12.37 15.94
N GLU A 167 -8.30 -12.95 15.35
CA GLU A 167 -9.50 -13.41 16.03
C GLU A 167 -9.18 -14.53 17.03
N LEU A 168 -8.31 -15.45 16.66
CA LEU A 168 -7.85 -16.51 17.56
C LEU A 168 -7.12 -15.91 18.77
N ILE A 169 -6.21 -14.98 18.56
CA ILE A 169 -5.44 -14.33 19.63
C ILE A 169 -6.39 -13.57 20.57
N THR A 170 -7.32 -12.81 20.02
CA THR A 170 -8.29 -12.03 20.81
C THR A 170 -9.24 -12.93 21.60
N SER A 171 -9.54 -14.13 21.09
CA SER A 171 -10.35 -15.12 21.84
C SER A 171 -9.71 -15.57 23.15
N TYR A 172 -8.39 -15.45 23.29
CA TYR A 172 -7.66 -15.68 24.54
C TYR A 172 -7.58 -14.45 25.46
N GLY A 173 -8.28 -13.37 25.12
CA GLY A 173 -8.27 -12.12 25.89
C GLY A 173 -7.00 -11.29 25.71
N ILE A 174 -6.22 -11.55 24.66
CA ILE A 174 -4.99 -10.83 24.33
C ILE A 174 -5.34 -9.78 23.28
N CYS A 175 -4.88 -8.54 23.46
CA CYS A 175 -5.04 -7.48 22.48
C CYS A 175 -4.12 -7.71 21.27
N VAL A 176 -4.59 -7.36 20.08
CA VAL A 176 -3.80 -7.46 18.85
C VAL A 176 -3.58 -6.06 18.29
N LEU A 177 -2.34 -5.75 18.01
CA LEU A 177 -1.87 -4.51 17.41
C LEU A 177 -1.18 -4.83 16.09
N THR A 178 -1.19 -3.89 15.15
CA THR A 178 -0.35 -3.97 13.97
C THR A 178 0.92 -3.15 14.16
N GLU A 179 1.94 -3.45 13.40
CA GLU A 179 3.18 -2.69 13.40
C GLU A 179 2.93 -1.21 13.12
N ASP A 180 2.14 -0.89 12.08
CA ASP A 180 1.81 0.48 11.68
C ASP A 180 1.16 1.29 12.80
N SER A 181 0.47 0.61 13.74
CA SER A 181 -0.25 1.26 14.83
C SER A 181 0.63 1.66 16.01
N VAL A 182 1.84 1.10 16.13
CA VAL A 182 2.71 1.31 17.31
C VAL A 182 4.17 1.64 16.98
N SER A 183 4.61 1.47 15.75
CA SER A 183 6.01 1.67 15.35
C SER A 183 6.55 3.09 15.61
N HIS A 184 5.68 4.09 15.64
CA HIS A 184 6.04 5.49 15.93
C HIS A 184 6.44 5.73 17.40
N LEU A 185 6.15 4.80 18.30
CA LEU A 185 6.42 4.91 19.73
C LEU A 185 7.84 4.45 20.12
N GLY A 186 8.55 3.77 19.21
CA GLY A 186 9.88 3.25 19.43
C GLY A 186 10.95 4.00 18.63
N GLU A 187 12.16 4.08 19.20
CA GLU A 187 13.33 4.54 18.45
C GLU A 187 14.00 3.37 17.73
N LEU A 188 14.55 3.64 16.56
CA LEU A 188 15.34 2.67 15.82
C LEU A 188 16.70 2.51 16.46
N GLU A 189 17.00 1.34 17.02
CA GLU A 189 18.30 1.05 17.63
C GLU A 189 19.45 0.91 16.62
N ARG A 190 19.12 0.72 15.35
CA ARG A 190 20.11 0.51 14.27
C ARG A 190 19.77 1.31 13.03
N PRO A 191 20.78 1.80 12.28
CA PRO A 191 20.54 2.40 10.98
C PRO A 191 19.82 1.41 10.05
N LEU A 192 18.85 1.93 9.30
CA LEU A 192 18.15 1.16 8.27
C LEU A 192 19.11 0.88 7.11
N ILE A 193 19.54 -0.38 6.98
CA ILE A 193 20.49 -0.79 5.93
C ILE A 193 19.74 -1.21 4.65
N VAL A 194 18.41 -1.40 4.73
CA VAL A 194 17.61 -1.95 3.65
C VAL A 194 16.44 -1.01 3.31
N MET A 195 15.66 -1.39 2.36
CA MET A 195 14.62 -0.59 1.73
C MET A 195 13.59 0.01 2.70
N ASP A 196 13.38 1.29 2.57
CA ASP A 196 12.17 2.01 2.91
C ASP A 196 11.25 2.00 1.66
N PRO A 197 9.99 1.69 1.71
CA PRO A 197 9.02 1.76 2.80
C PRO A 197 8.60 0.37 3.27
N VAL A 198 9.31 -0.27 4.06
CA VAL A 198 8.95 -1.64 4.38
C VAL A 198 8.89 -1.85 5.87
N SER A 199 7.78 -2.39 6.32
CA SER A 199 7.55 -2.92 7.64
C SER A 199 8.68 -3.80 8.21
N TYR A 200 9.55 -4.31 7.36
CA TYR A 200 10.74 -5.09 7.75
C TYR A 200 11.73 -4.35 8.65
N THR A 201 11.79 -3.05 8.56
CA THR A 201 12.74 -2.24 9.34
C THR A 201 12.25 -1.99 10.75
N HIS A 202 10.95 -1.93 10.94
CA HIS A 202 10.34 -1.78 12.26
C HIS A 202 10.36 -3.07 13.08
N LEU A 203 10.29 -4.23 12.43
CA LEU A 203 10.35 -5.55 13.08
C LEU A 203 11.61 -5.79 13.89
N ARG A 204 12.75 -5.31 13.43
CA ARG A 204 14.03 -5.50 14.13
C ARG A 204 14.22 -4.58 15.33
N ALA A 205 13.48 -3.48 15.41
CA ALA A 205 13.58 -2.55 16.53
C ALA A 205 12.97 -3.10 17.82
N HIS A 206 12.04 -4.05 17.70
CA HIS A 206 11.27 -4.60 18.84
C HIS A 206 11.67 -6.03 19.26
N GLU A 207 12.61 -6.67 18.59
CA GLU A 207 13.07 -8.02 18.94
C GLU A 207 13.99 -8.09 20.18
N THR A 208 14.33 -6.98 20.80
CA THR A 208 15.39 -6.93 21.85
C THR A 208 14.92 -6.59 23.26
N SER A 209 13.62 -6.51 23.52
CA SER A 209 13.11 -6.34 24.89
C SER A 209 12.42 -7.62 25.38
N ALA A 210 13.22 -8.61 25.74
CA ALA A 210 12.85 -9.72 26.61
C ALA A 210 13.56 -9.58 27.97
#